data_5d07c5d4e0230a6f364e946282ffb3f2
#
_entry.id   5d07c5d4e0230a6f364e946282ffb3f2
#
_cell.length_a   1.000
_cell.length_b   1.000
_cell.length_c   1.000
_cell.angle_alpha   90.00
_cell.angle_beta   90.00
_cell.angle_gamma   90.00
#
_symmetry.space_group_name_H-M   'P 1'
#
loop_
_entity.id
_entity.type
_entity.pdbx_description
1 polymer ?
#
loop_
_entity_poly.entity_id
_entity_poly.type
_entity_poly.pdbx_seq_one_letter_code
_entity_poly.pdbx_strand_id
1 'polypeptide(L)'
;MTNHVLLSRLDLNLLISLDALITERSVTRAAERLHLSQPALSASLARLRSHFGDPILARRGNAYELTPFALRLAEHTTTALEAARRVFESQANWEPAESEREFSIYGSDYGFTTIGRVVSELAAERAPGVRFRFMLHNPMVVEDAANRLRSVDGMVIPHGFLTGLPYLDLWRDGWVAVVSSSNEAVGEKITMENIAELPWVMTYQTRSASTSAERHIMQLGVEPRVDVVVESFQSLPHFVVGTNRIALIQAALVPFALRVGGVRILPLPFDATPLVNALWWHPVHNRDSEHEWMRELFKDAADIVAAAAAKETP
;
A
#
# COMPACT_ATOMS: atom_id res chain seq x y z
N MET A 1 -31.71 0.66 -16.25
CA MET A 1 -31.56 0.96 -17.70
C MET A 1 -30.98 2.35 -18.01
N THR A 2 -30.55 3.16 -17.03
CA THR A 2 -30.26 4.59 -17.22
C THR A 2 -28.78 4.93 -17.46
N ASN A 3 -27.86 4.01 -17.24
CA ASN A 3 -26.41 4.33 -17.24
C ASN A 3 -25.72 4.26 -18.63
N HIS A 4 -26.16 3.41 -19.53
CA HIS A 4 -25.52 3.24 -20.86
C HIS A 4 -25.81 4.41 -21.82
N VAL A 5 -26.96 5.08 -21.70
CA VAL A 5 -27.32 6.23 -22.55
C VAL A 5 -26.51 7.47 -22.19
N LEU A 6 -26.07 7.61 -20.93
CA LEU A 6 -25.19 8.69 -20.49
C LEU A 6 -23.76 8.51 -21.02
N LEU A 7 -23.22 7.29 -20.99
CA LEU A 7 -21.85 7.00 -21.45
C LEU A 7 -21.68 7.25 -22.96
N SER A 8 -22.71 6.96 -23.78
CA SER A 8 -22.66 7.19 -25.23
C SER A 8 -22.56 8.68 -25.63
N ARG A 9 -22.87 9.59 -24.70
CA ARG A 9 -22.76 11.04 -24.89
C ARG A 9 -21.44 11.62 -24.40
N LEU A 10 -20.61 10.82 -23.74
CA LEU A 10 -19.29 11.24 -23.24
C LEU A 10 -18.22 10.97 -24.29
N ASP A 11 -17.41 11.97 -24.55
CA ASP A 11 -16.23 11.82 -25.37
C ASP A 11 -15.08 11.30 -24.50
N LEU A 12 -14.81 9.99 -24.54
CA LEU A 12 -13.76 9.37 -23.74
C LEU A 12 -12.35 9.91 -24.04
N ASN A 13 -12.15 10.52 -25.23
CA ASN A 13 -10.87 11.19 -25.53
C ASN A 13 -10.61 12.40 -24.63
N LEU A 14 -11.66 12.97 -24.04
CA LEU A 14 -11.50 14.03 -23.04
C LEU A 14 -10.82 13.56 -21.76
N LEU A 15 -10.87 12.25 -21.41
CA LEU A 15 -10.15 11.73 -20.25
C LEU A 15 -8.64 11.82 -20.45
N ILE A 16 -8.15 11.53 -21.66
CA ILE A 16 -6.72 11.64 -22.02
C ILE A 16 -6.29 13.12 -21.92
N SER A 17 -7.12 14.03 -22.45
CA SER A 17 -6.86 15.47 -22.35
C SER A 17 -6.87 15.95 -20.89
N LEU A 18 -7.78 15.44 -20.07
CA LEU A 18 -7.90 15.79 -18.66
C LEU A 18 -6.67 15.33 -17.87
N ASP A 19 -6.21 14.08 -18.06
CA ASP A 19 -5.01 13.54 -17.44
C ASP A 19 -3.78 14.39 -17.75
N ALA A 20 -3.56 14.70 -19.02
CA ALA A 20 -2.44 15.53 -19.45
C ALA A 20 -2.49 16.94 -18.82
N LEU A 21 -3.67 17.55 -18.75
CA LEU A 21 -3.86 18.87 -18.14
C LEU A 21 -3.62 18.86 -16.64
N ILE A 22 -4.06 17.82 -15.95
CA ILE A 22 -3.85 17.61 -14.49
C ILE A 22 -2.37 17.44 -14.18
N THR A 23 -1.69 16.60 -14.95
CA THR A 23 -0.27 16.30 -14.77
C THR A 23 0.61 17.50 -15.05
N GLU A 24 0.42 18.13 -16.22
CA GLU A 24 1.29 19.20 -16.71
C GLU A 24 0.95 20.58 -16.13
N ARG A 25 -0.26 20.80 -15.65
CA ARG A 25 -0.78 22.10 -15.18
C ARG A 25 -0.49 23.23 -16.15
N SER A 26 -0.44 22.89 -17.44
CA SER A 26 -0.11 23.80 -18.55
C SER A 26 -0.72 23.26 -19.83
N VAL A 27 -1.51 24.10 -20.51
CA VAL A 27 -2.12 23.72 -21.79
C VAL A 27 -1.08 23.45 -22.86
N THR A 28 -0.01 24.24 -22.88
CA THR A 28 1.06 24.10 -23.87
C THR A 28 1.82 22.77 -23.68
N ARG A 29 2.31 22.49 -22.46
CA ARG A 29 3.02 21.24 -22.17
C ARG A 29 2.14 20.02 -22.33
N ALA A 30 0.88 20.10 -21.92
CA ALA A 30 -0.07 19.00 -22.11
C ALA A 30 -0.35 18.74 -23.59
N ALA A 31 -0.41 19.76 -24.44
CA ALA A 31 -0.52 19.59 -25.88
C ALA A 31 0.72 18.93 -26.49
N GLU A 32 1.91 19.35 -26.08
CA GLU A 32 3.18 18.73 -26.48
C GLU A 32 3.24 17.24 -26.08
N ARG A 33 2.88 16.92 -24.84
CA ARG A 33 2.82 15.52 -24.35
C ARG A 33 1.89 14.63 -25.16
N LEU A 34 0.75 15.19 -25.61
CA LEU A 34 -0.24 14.44 -26.40
C LEU A 34 -0.01 14.54 -27.90
N HIS A 35 1.05 15.20 -28.37
CA HIS A 35 1.30 15.48 -29.78
C HIS A 35 0.12 16.18 -30.48
N LEU A 36 -0.57 17.05 -29.75
CA LEU A 36 -1.68 17.87 -30.24
C LEU A 36 -1.27 19.33 -30.42
N SER A 37 -2.02 20.06 -31.27
CA SER A 37 -1.88 21.50 -31.28
C SER A 37 -2.46 22.14 -30.03
N GLN A 38 -1.86 23.25 -29.55
CA GLN A 38 -2.39 23.99 -28.40
C GLN A 38 -3.86 24.45 -28.57
N PRO A 39 -4.32 24.91 -29.75
CA PRO A 39 -5.72 25.19 -29.97
C PRO A 39 -6.65 23.97 -29.77
N ALA A 40 -6.22 22.78 -30.24
CA ALA A 40 -7.00 21.55 -30.06
C ALA A 40 -7.15 21.19 -28.58
N LEU A 41 -6.07 21.25 -27.80
CA LEU A 41 -6.15 20.97 -26.36
C LEU A 41 -6.92 22.08 -25.60
N SER A 42 -6.82 23.35 -26.04
CA SER A 42 -7.65 24.45 -25.48
C SER A 42 -9.14 24.19 -25.71
N ALA A 43 -9.51 23.65 -26.87
CA ALA A 43 -10.89 23.25 -27.16
C ALA A 43 -11.35 22.10 -26.26
N SER A 44 -10.49 21.08 -26.03
CA SER A 44 -10.74 19.99 -25.07
C SER A 44 -10.96 20.54 -23.64
N LEU A 45 -10.11 21.47 -23.19
CA LEU A 45 -10.26 22.11 -21.88
C LEU A 45 -11.58 22.93 -21.79
N ALA A 46 -11.97 23.61 -22.83
CA ALA A 46 -13.26 24.35 -22.87
C ALA A 46 -14.45 23.39 -22.73
N ARG A 47 -14.40 22.21 -23.40
CA ARG A 47 -15.43 21.19 -23.29
C ARG A 47 -15.47 20.56 -21.88
N LEU A 48 -14.31 20.29 -21.28
CA LEU A 48 -14.21 19.81 -19.90
C LEU A 48 -14.79 20.80 -18.90
N ARG A 49 -14.46 22.10 -19.04
CA ARG A 49 -15.04 23.19 -18.23
C ARG A 49 -16.55 23.26 -18.33
N SER A 50 -17.05 23.15 -19.55
CA SER A 50 -18.52 23.19 -19.80
C SER A 50 -19.19 21.93 -19.19
N HIS A 51 -18.55 20.76 -19.27
CA HIS A 51 -19.11 19.53 -18.77
C HIS A 51 -19.17 19.49 -17.24
N PHE A 52 -18.10 19.91 -16.58
CA PHE A 52 -17.97 19.86 -15.12
C PHE A 52 -18.44 21.12 -14.40
N GLY A 53 -18.65 22.21 -15.11
CA GLY A 53 -18.95 23.51 -14.50
C GLY A 53 -17.79 24.06 -13.65
N ASP A 54 -16.57 23.62 -13.91
CA ASP A 54 -15.36 23.93 -13.13
C ASP A 54 -14.23 24.40 -14.06
N PRO A 55 -13.41 25.40 -13.68
CA PRO A 55 -12.27 25.84 -14.46
C PRO A 55 -11.17 24.81 -14.70
N ILE A 56 -11.10 23.73 -13.92
CA ILE A 56 -10.07 22.68 -13.92
C ILE A 56 -8.67 23.23 -13.58
N LEU A 57 -8.24 24.25 -14.37
CA LEU A 57 -7.02 25.01 -14.15
C LEU A 57 -7.41 26.47 -13.84
N ALA A 58 -7.11 26.91 -12.62
CA ALA A 58 -7.26 28.28 -12.17
C ALA A 58 -5.94 29.04 -12.31
N ARG A 59 -5.98 30.26 -12.78
CA ARG A 59 -4.80 31.12 -12.89
C ARG A 59 -4.46 31.70 -11.51
N ARG A 60 -3.24 31.49 -11.05
CA ARG A 60 -2.72 32.08 -9.82
C ARG A 60 -1.39 32.78 -10.12
N GLY A 61 -1.47 34.11 -10.23
CA GLY A 61 -0.32 34.91 -10.67
C GLY A 61 0.06 34.56 -12.12
N ASN A 62 1.30 34.11 -12.31
CA ASN A 62 1.82 33.73 -13.63
C ASN A 62 1.77 32.21 -13.90
N ALA A 63 1.17 31.41 -13.00
CA ALA A 63 1.05 29.95 -13.11
C ALA A 63 -0.41 29.49 -13.10
N TYR A 64 -0.63 28.26 -13.56
CA TYR A 64 -1.90 27.57 -13.41
C TYR A 64 -1.82 26.54 -12.28
N GLU A 65 -2.86 26.51 -11.44
CA GLU A 65 -3.04 25.53 -10.38
C GLU A 65 -4.33 24.75 -10.63
N LEU A 66 -4.35 23.48 -10.15
CA LEU A 66 -5.57 22.66 -10.18
C LEU A 66 -6.59 23.22 -9.20
N THR A 67 -7.86 23.25 -9.60
CA THR A 67 -8.95 23.51 -8.67
C THR A 67 -9.08 22.35 -7.67
N PRO A 68 -9.68 22.56 -6.47
CA PRO A 68 -9.98 21.47 -5.54
C PRO A 68 -10.85 20.37 -6.18
N PHE A 69 -11.69 20.74 -7.14
CA PHE A 69 -12.47 19.77 -7.91
C PHE A 69 -11.59 18.96 -8.86
N ALA A 70 -10.68 19.60 -9.60
CA ALA A 70 -9.74 18.92 -10.49
C ALA A 70 -8.79 17.98 -9.73
N LEU A 71 -8.39 18.31 -8.49
CA LEU A 71 -7.61 17.42 -7.63
C LEU A 71 -8.38 16.12 -7.30
N ARG A 72 -9.68 16.21 -7.02
CA ARG A 72 -10.52 15.03 -6.81
C ARG A 72 -10.72 14.21 -8.10
N LEU A 73 -10.84 14.89 -9.25
CA LEU A 73 -10.95 14.21 -10.55
C LEU A 73 -9.66 13.45 -10.94
N ALA A 74 -8.50 13.88 -10.47
CA ALA A 74 -7.22 13.25 -10.81
C ALA A 74 -7.22 11.75 -10.54
N GLU A 75 -7.63 11.33 -9.34
CA GLU A 75 -7.70 9.93 -8.95
C GLU A 75 -8.68 9.14 -9.84
N HIS A 76 -9.86 9.68 -10.09
CA HIS A 76 -10.87 9.05 -10.94
C HIS A 76 -10.43 8.96 -12.39
N THR A 77 -9.72 9.97 -12.89
CA THR A 77 -9.22 10.01 -14.28
C THR A 77 -8.17 8.94 -14.50
N THR A 78 -7.19 8.82 -13.61
CA THR A 78 -6.16 7.78 -13.67
C THR A 78 -6.80 6.39 -13.65
N THR A 79 -7.71 6.14 -12.69
CA THR A 79 -8.44 4.86 -12.57
C THR A 79 -9.19 4.49 -13.86
N ALA A 80 -9.89 5.48 -14.46
CA ALA A 80 -10.66 5.24 -15.68
C ALA A 80 -9.77 4.93 -16.89
N LEU A 81 -8.64 5.63 -17.03
CA LEU A 81 -7.67 5.41 -18.12
C LEU A 81 -6.99 4.06 -17.98
N GLU A 82 -6.59 3.67 -16.79
CA GLU A 82 -6.01 2.34 -16.53
C GLU A 82 -7.02 1.21 -16.81
N ALA A 83 -8.31 1.42 -16.45
CA ALA A 83 -9.35 0.46 -16.79
C ALA A 83 -9.58 0.36 -18.31
N ALA A 84 -9.58 1.49 -19.03
CA ALA A 84 -9.69 1.50 -20.48
C ALA A 84 -8.46 0.83 -21.13
N ARG A 85 -7.26 1.14 -20.66
CA ARG A 85 -6.02 0.52 -21.13
C ARG A 85 -6.08 -1.01 -21.02
N ARG A 86 -6.50 -1.55 -19.87
CA ARG A 86 -6.68 -2.99 -19.67
C ARG A 86 -7.61 -3.63 -20.69
N VAL A 87 -8.68 -2.94 -21.13
CA VAL A 87 -9.60 -3.45 -22.16
C VAL A 87 -8.91 -3.62 -23.51
N PHE A 88 -8.04 -2.68 -23.89
CA PHE A 88 -7.37 -2.70 -25.20
C PHE A 88 -6.06 -3.50 -25.17
N GLU A 89 -5.43 -3.68 -24.03
CA GLU A 89 -4.20 -4.45 -23.85
C GLU A 89 -4.46 -5.90 -23.47
N SER A 90 -5.71 -6.28 -23.11
CA SER A 90 -6.04 -7.67 -22.82
C SER A 90 -5.82 -8.55 -24.06
N GLN A 91 -4.70 -9.26 -24.06
CA GLN A 91 -4.35 -10.20 -25.10
C GLN A 91 -5.03 -11.56 -24.80
N ALA A 92 -5.47 -12.25 -25.85
CA ALA A 92 -6.07 -13.59 -25.71
C ALA A 92 -5.04 -14.63 -25.23
N ASN A 93 -3.76 -14.38 -25.47
CA ASN A 93 -2.62 -15.18 -24.98
C ASN A 93 -1.60 -14.22 -24.36
N TRP A 94 -1.61 -14.14 -23.03
CA TRP A 94 -0.61 -13.38 -22.28
C TRP A 94 0.58 -14.28 -21.96
N GLU A 95 1.78 -13.81 -22.33
CA GLU A 95 3.03 -14.50 -22.06
C GLU A 95 3.85 -13.68 -21.05
N PRO A 96 4.10 -14.21 -19.85
CA PRO A 96 4.82 -13.47 -18.80
C PRO A 96 6.17 -12.91 -19.25
N ALA A 97 6.94 -13.71 -20.01
CA ALA A 97 8.28 -13.36 -20.46
C ALA A 97 8.33 -12.17 -21.43
N GLU A 98 7.22 -11.86 -22.10
CA GLU A 98 7.10 -10.78 -23.08
C GLU A 98 6.34 -9.57 -22.50
N SER A 99 5.83 -9.67 -21.29
CA SER A 99 4.99 -8.64 -20.67
C SER A 99 5.83 -7.48 -20.15
N GLU A 100 5.36 -6.26 -20.36
CA GLU A 100 5.87 -5.02 -19.75
C GLU A 100 4.90 -4.45 -18.70
N ARG A 101 3.94 -5.24 -18.24
CA ARG A 101 2.92 -4.80 -17.29
C ARG A 101 3.55 -4.30 -15.98
N GLU A 102 2.99 -3.23 -15.42
CA GLU A 102 3.24 -2.80 -14.06
C GLU A 102 2.10 -3.25 -13.15
N PHE A 103 2.42 -4.02 -12.11
CA PHE A 103 1.49 -4.38 -11.04
C PHE A 103 1.64 -3.42 -9.87
N SER A 104 0.53 -2.85 -9.42
CA SER A 104 0.48 -1.88 -8.32
C SER A 104 -0.09 -2.54 -7.07
N ILE A 105 0.71 -2.59 -6.00
CA ILE A 105 0.38 -3.29 -4.76
C ILE A 105 0.48 -2.33 -3.58
N TYR A 106 -0.60 -2.19 -2.82
CA TYR A 106 -0.56 -1.54 -1.52
C TYR A 106 -0.03 -2.49 -0.43
N GLY A 107 0.67 -1.95 0.55
CA GLY A 107 1.14 -2.71 1.70
C GLY A 107 1.83 -1.82 2.73
N SER A 108 2.34 -2.42 3.80
CA SER A 108 3.23 -1.76 4.75
C SER A 108 4.70 -1.96 4.36
N ASP A 109 5.57 -1.15 4.91
CA ASP A 109 7.03 -1.34 4.79
C ASP A 109 7.50 -2.72 5.28
N TYR A 110 6.84 -3.26 6.31
CA TYR A 110 7.01 -4.65 6.75
C TYR A 110 6.71 -5.65 5.64
N GLY A 111 5.53 -5.55 5.00
CA GLY A 111 5.14 -6.46 3.93
C GLY A 111 6.09 -6.38 2.73
N PHE A 112 6.51 -5.18 2.36
CA PHE A 112 7.43 -5.00 1.22
C PHE A 112 8.82 -5.54 1.51
N THR A 113 9.33 -5.36 2.72
CA THR A 113 10.63 -5.88 3.12
C THR A 113 10.64 -7.41 3.22
N THR A 114 9.50 -8.01 3.58
CA THR A 114 9.35 -9.45 3.74
C THR A 114 9.06 -10.12 2.39
N ILE A 115 7.84 -9.95 1.86
CA ILE A 115 7.42 -10.66 0.64
C ILE A 115 7.70 -9.89 -0.65
N GLY A 116 7.61 -8.54 -0.62
CA GLY A 116 7.78 -7.73 -1.83
C GLY A 116 9.14 -7.90 -2.48
N ARG A 117 10.20 -8.06 -1.67
CA ARG A 117 11.54 -8.37 -2.16
C ARG A 117 11.57 -9.70 -2.92
N VAL A 118 11.01 -10.76 -2.33
CA VAL A 118 11.00 -12.10 -2.93
C VAL A 118 10.16 -12.13 -4.21
N VAL A 119 9.00 -11.47 -4.22
CA VAL A 119 8.17 -11.29 -5.43
C VAL A 119 8.97 -10.61 -6.54
N SER A 120 9.73 -9.57 -6.21
CA SER A 120 10.54 -8.84 -7.21
C SER A 120 11.67 -9.70 -7.77
N GLU A 121 12.30 -10.53 -6.95
CA GLU A 121 13.35 -11.47 -7.37
C GLU A 121 12.77 -12.54 -8.32
N LEU A 122 11.65 -13.17 -7.95
CA LEU A 122 10.98 -14.15 -8.79
C LEU A 122 10.45 -13.55 -10.11
N ALA A 123 9.94 -12.32 -10.06
CA ALA A 123 9.49 -11.63 -11.26
C ALA A 123 10.64 -11.35 -12.23
N ALA A 124 11.79 -10.91 -11.73
CA ALA A 124 12.97 -10.65 -12.57
C ALA A 124 13.46 -11.91 -13.30
N GLU A 125 13.27 -13.09 -12.70
CA GLU A 125 13.64 -14.37 -13.31
C GLU A 125 12.61 -14.84 -14.35
N ARG A 126 11.29 -14.69 -14.07
CA ARG A 126 10.21 -15.30 -14.86
C ARG A 126 9.61 -14.37 -15.91
N ALA A 127 9.68 -13.06 -15.66
CA ALA A 127 9.08 -12.03 -16.49
C ALA A 127 9.87 -10.72 -16.38
N PRO A 128 11.06 -10.62 -17.00
CA PRO A 128 12.00 -9.51 -16.78
C PRO A 128 11.48 -8.13 -17.22
N GLY A 129 10.46 -8.07 -18.06
CA GLY A 129 9.80 -6.82 -18.44
C GLY A 129 8.72 -6.35 -17.47
N VAL A 130 8.22 -7.23 -16.61
CA VAL A 130 7.19 -6.91 -15.61
C VAL A 130 7.77 -6.03 -14.51
N ARG A 131 6.98 -5.07 -14.06
CA ARG A 131 7.34 -4.16 -12.97
C ARG A 131 6.35 -4.27 -11.83
N PHE A 132 6.84 -4.09 -10.60
CA PHE A 132 6.03 -3.95 -9.41
C PHE A 132 6.17 -2.55 -8.83
N ARG A 133 5.02 -1.90 -8.59
CA ARG A 133 4.92 -0.65 -7.84
C ARG A 133 4.37 -0.94 -6.46
N PHE A 134 5.23 -0.90 -5.44
CA PHE A 134 4.83 -1.04 -4.05
C PHE A 134 4.50 0.33 -3.45
N MET A 135 3.26 0.47 -2.97
CA MET A 135 2.72 1.72 -2.44
C MET A 135 2.35 1.54 -0.98
N LEU A 136 2.85 2.42 -0.10
CA LEU A 136 2.47 2.37 1.30
C LEU A 136 0.98 2.68 1.47
N HIS A 137 0.28 1.84 2.23
CA HIS A 137 -1.06 2.15 2.68
C HIS A 137 -1.03 2.97 3.98
N ASN A 138 -2.09 3.70 4.23
CA ASN A 138 -2.41 4.35 5.49
C ASN A 138 -3.84 3.96 5.90
N PRO A 139 -4.32 4.35 7.10
CA PRO A 139 -5.68 4.02 7.54
C PRO A 139 -6.77 4.40 6.54
N MET A 140 -6.67 5.57 5.89
CA MET A 140 -7.67 6.02 4.90
C MET A 140 -7.69 5.13 3.65
N VAL A 141 -6.52 4.64 3.19
CA VAL A 141 -6.42 3.71 2.06
C VAL A 141 -7.05 2.37 2.43
N VAL A 142 -6.85 1.89 3.66
CA VAL A 142 -7.43 0.63 4.13
C VAL A 142 -8.94 0.74 4.29
N GLU A 143 -9.45 1.83 4.84
CA GLU A 143 -10.89 2.07 4.98
C GLU A 143 -11.62 2.14 3.63
N ASP A 144 -10.96 2.65 2.59
CA ASP A 144 -11.49 2.74 1.22
C ASP A 144 -11.00 1.60 0.30
N ALA A 145 -10.48 0.52 0.87
CA ALA A 145 -9.84 -0.56 0.11
C ALA A 145 -10.73 -1.15 -0.99
N ALA A 146 -12.04 -1.32 -0.73
CA ALA A 146 -12.98 -1.87 -1.71
C ALA A 146 -13.07 -1.03 -3.00
N ASN A 147 -12.92 0.28 -2.91
CA ASN A 147 -12.89 1.16 -4.08
C ASN A 147 -11.49 1.21 -4.69
N ARG A 148 -10.45 1.33 -3.88
CA ARG A 148 -9.06 1.42 -4.32
C ARG A 148 -8.60 0.19 -5.09
N LEU A 149 -8.98 -1.00 -4.62
CA LEU A 149 -8.64 -2.27 -5.27
C LEU A 149 -9.32 -2.48 -6.63
N ARG A 150 -10.18 -1.58 -7.08
CA ARG A 150 -10.67 -1.56 -8.48
C ARG A 150 -9.61 -1.08 -9.46
N SER A 151 -8.68 -0.25 -9.01
CA SER A 151 -7.68 0.42 -9.85
C SER A 151 -6.26 -0.08 -9.60
N VAL A 152 -6.03 -0.80 -8.52
CA VAL A 152 -4.74 -1.42 -8.21
C VAL A 152 -4.87 -2.92 -8.14
N ASP A 153 -3.78 -3.63 -8.33
CA ASP A 153 -3.79 -5.08 -8.46
C ASP A 153 -3.91 -5.81 -7.11
N GLY A 154 -3.53 -5.17 -6.01
CA GLY A 154 -3.68 -5.82 -4.71
C GLY A 154 -3.31 -4.98 -3.52
N MET A 155 -3.59 -5.56 -2.35
CA MET A 155 -3.16 -5.03 -1.04
C MET A 155 -2.65 -6.17 -0.18
N VAL A 156 -1.42 -6.07 0.30
CA VAL A 156 -0.83 -7.00 1.27
C VAL A 156 -1.07 -6.45 2.66
N ILE A 157 -1.99 -7.07 3.38
CA ILE A 157 -2.37 -6.69 4.75
C ILE A 157 -2.88 -7.92 5.50
N PRO A 158 -2.63 -8.06 6.83
CA PRO A 158 -3.13 -9.19 7.60
C PRO A 158 -4.66 -9.25 7.64
N HIS A 159 -5.19 -10.44 7.96
CA HIS A 159 -6.60 -10.58 8.32
C HIS A 159 -6.99 -9.67 9.50
N GLY A 160 -8.27 -9.28 9.54
CA GLY A 160 -8.83 -8.42 10.59
C GLY A 160 -8.94 -6.95 10.20
N PHE A 161 -8.50 -6.57 8.97
CA PHE A 161 -8.67 -5.22 8.43
C PHE A 161 -9.67 -5.18 7.27
N LEU A 162 -9.66 -6.17 6.40
CA LEU A 162 -10.55 -6.24 5.22
C LEU A 162 -11.51 -7.42 5.34
N THR A 163 -12.71 -7.26 4.77
CA THR A 163 -13.75 -8.29 4.69
C THR A 163 -14.46 -8.23 3.34
N GLY A 164 -15.05 -9.36 2.92
CA GLY A 164 -15.89 -9.39 1.72
C GLY A 164 -15.15 -9.28 0.38
N LEU A 165 -13.83 -9.31 0.39
CA LEU A 165 -12.99 -9.32 -0.80
C LEU A 165 -12.33 -10.69 -0.97
N PRO A 166 -12.00 -11.12 -2.20
CA PRO A 166 -11.15 -12.28 -2.42
C PRO A 166 -9.76 -12.05 -1.85
N TYR A 167 -9.14 -13.13 -1.38
CA TYR A 167 -7.80 -13.09 -0.82
C TYR A 167 -7.05 -14.39 -1.05
N LEU A 168 -5.73 -14.33 -0.88
CA LEU A 168 -4.80 -15.45 -0.81
C LEU A 168 -3.99 -15.30 0.47
N ASP A 169 -4.06 -16.30 1.38
CA ASP A 169 -3.18 -16.36 2.54
C ASP A 169 -1.74 -16.52 2.09
N LEU A 170 -0.84 -15.75 2.69
CA LEU A 170 0.57 -15.73 2.32
C LEU A 170 1.42 -16.40 3.40
N TRP A 171 1.74 -15.70 4.47
CA TRP A 171 2.56 -16.24 5.55
C TRP A 171 2.04 -15.84 6.93
N ARG A 172 2.43 -16.62 7.94
CA ARG A 172 2.18 -16.32 9.35
C ARG A 172 3.42 -15.70 9.97
N ASP A 173 3.22 -14.76 10.88
CA ASP A 173 4.30 -14.11 11.60
C ASP A 173 3.91 -13.87 13.06
N GLY A 174 4.91 -13.82 13.93
CA GLY A 174 4.75 -13.54 15.35
C GLY A 174 5.12 -12.08 15.69
N TRP A 175 5.06 -11.79 16.99
CA TRP A 175 5.41 -10.50 17.55
C TRP A 175 6.54 -10.62 18.56
N VAL A 176 7.43 -9.63 18.57
CA VAL A 176 8.50 -9.48 19.56
C VAL A 176 8.54 -8.05 20.08
N ALA A 177 9.05 -7.90 21.29
CA ALA A 177 9.32 -6.59 21.87
C ALA A 177 10.73 -6.11 21.48
N VAL A 178 10.84 -4.82 21.20
CA VAL A 178 12.10 -4.11 20.99
C VAL A 178 12.29 -3.12 22.13
N VAL A 179 13.44 -3.20 22.77
CA VAL A 179 13.87 -2.26 23.83
C VAL A 179 15.29 -1.79 23.58
N SER A 180 15.67 -0.63 24.09
CA SER A 180 17.07 -0.20 24.04
C SER A 180 17.98 -1.15 24.81
N SER A 181 19.19 -1.38 24.32
CA SER A 181 20.22 -2.13 25.05
C SER A 181 20.63 -1.43 26.36
N SER A 182 20.45 -0.11 26.44
CA SER A 182 20.72 0.71 27.62
C SER A 182 19.53 0.88 28.55
N ASN A 183 18.37 0.26 28.25
CA ASN A 183 17.18 0.35 29.09
C ASN A 183 17.32 -0.59 30.29
N GLU A 184 17.67 -0.03 31.45
CA GLU A 184 17.85 -0.74 32.70
C GLU A 184 16.51 -1.11 33.39
N ALA A 185 15.40 -0.47 33.00
CA ALA A 185 14.07 -0.79 33.54
C ALA A 185 13.54 -2.15 33.04
N VAL A 186 14.14 -2.72 31.97
CA VAL A 186 13.81 -4.01 31.43
C VAL A 186 14.97 -4.98 31.64
N GLY A 187 14.76 -6.01 32.46
CA GLY A 187 15.75 -7.05 32.72
C GLY A 187 15.99 -7.96 31.51
N GLU A 188 16.35 -9.22 31.75
CA GLU A 188 16.53 -10.23 30.69
C GLU A 188 15.22 -10.58 29.97
N LYS A 189 14.08 -10.38 30.62
CA LYS A 189 12.73 -10.60 30.07
C LYS A 189 11.88 -9.37 30.29
N ILE A 190 11.03 -9.08 29.32
CA ILE A 190 9.99 -8.06 29.46
C ILE A 190 8.82 -8.66 30.26
N THR A 191 8.22 -7.88 31.16
CA THR A 191 7.09 -8.28 32.00
C THR A 191 5.83 -7.52 31.63
N MET A 192 4.67 -7.99 32.11
CA MET A 192 3.40 -7.24 31.93
C MET A 192 3.42 -5.88 32.63
N GLU A 193 4.17 -5.74 33.73
CA GLU A 193 4.40 -4.46 34.40
C GLU A 193 5.19 -3.49 33.49
N ASN A 194 6.25 -3.97 32.83
CA ASN A 194 6.99 -3.16 31.85
C ASN A 194 6.06 -2.70 30.69
N ILE A 195 5.19 -3.61 30.20
CA ILE A 195 4.21 -3.31 29.15
C ILE A 195 3.25 -2.19 29.59
N ALA A 196 2.83 -2.19 30.89
CA ALA A 196 1.88 -1.23 31.41
C ALA A 196 2.50 0.12 31.75
N GLU A 197 3.73 0.15 32.24
CA GLU A 197 4.33 1.35 32.83
C GLU A 197 5.28 2.10 31.90
N LEU A 198 6.00 1.39 31.03
CA LEU A 198 6.99 2.03 30.16
C LEU A 198 6.32 2.80 29.02
N PRO A 199 6.98 3.85 28.50
CA PRO A 199 6.48 4.58 27.35
C PRO A 199 6.62 3.76 26.05
N TRP A 200 5.71 4.02 25.11
CA TRP A 200 5.63 3.27 23.86
C TRP A 200 5.94 4.11 22.64
N VAL A 201 6.55 3.46 21.65
CA VAL A 201 6.50 3.87 20.25
C VAL A 201 5.55 2.90 19.54
N MET A 202 4.54 3.41 18.87
CA MET A 202 3.52 2.62 18.19
C MET A 202 3.36 3.04 16.73
N THR A 203 2.75 2.16 15.92
CA THR A 203 2.35 2.51 14.55
C THR A 203 0.85 2.86 14.51
N TYR A 204 0.51 3.91 13.73
CA TYR A 204 -0.88 4.21 13.31
C TYR A 204 -1.93 4.39 14.40
N GLN A 205 -1.70 4.61 15.58
CA GLN A 205 -2.59 4.72 16.75
C GLN A 205 -4.07 5.15 16.44
N THR A 206 -4.75 4.39 15.59
CA THR A 206 -6.18 4.55 15.29
C THR A 206 -6.88 3.21 15.47
N ARG A 207 -8.19 3.22 15.81
CA ARG A 207 -8.97 1.98 15.99
C ARG A 207 -8.97 1.09 14.76
N SER A 208 -8.97 1.70 13.57
CA SER A 208 -8.96 0.99 12.27
C SER A 208 -7.59 0.46 11.88
N ALA A 209 -6.50 0.88 12.54
CA ALA A 209 -5.13 0.52 12.20
C ALA A 209 -4.36 -0.15 13.36
N SER A 210 -5.00 -0.46 14.49
CA SER A 210 -4.36 -1.19 15.59
C SER A 210 -3.95 -2.59 15.16
N THR A 211 -2.74 -2.99 15.50
CA THR A 211 -2.21 -4.34 15.23
C THR A 211 -2.91 -5.40 16.09
N SER A 212 -2.78 -6.68 15.75
CA SER A 212 -3.34 -7.77 16.55
C SER A 212 -2.73 -7.82 17.95
N ALA A 213 -1.43 -7.52 18.08
CA ALA A 213 -0.74 -7.49 19.38
C ALA A 213 -1.24 -6.31 20.24
N GLU A 214 -1.41 -5.13 19.68
CA GLU A 214 -1.96 -3.97 20.38
C GLU A 214 -3.39 -4.22 20.86
N ARG A 215 -4.25 -4.78 20.00
CA ARG A 215 -5.61 -5.17 20.40
C ARG A 215 -5.60 -6.18 21.54
N HIS A 216 -4.69 -7.14 21.52
CA HIS A 216 -4.57 -8.15 22.59
C HIS A 216 -4.15 -7.51 23.91
N ILE A 217 -3.18 -6.60 23.91
CA ILE A 217 -2.77 -5.85 25.12
C ILE A 217 -3.96 -5.09 25.72
N MET A 218 -4.75 -4.41 24.88
CA MET A 218 -5.96 -3.70 25.35
C MET A 218 -7.00 -4.67 25.93
N GLN A 219 -7.16 -5.88 25.36
CA GLN A 219 -8.04 -6.91 25.90
C GLN A 219 -7.56 -7.44 27.26
N LEU A 220 -6.26 -7.43 27.52
CA LEU A 220 -5.68 -7.75 28.83
C LEU A 220 -5.80 -6.61 29.85
N GLY A 221 -6.48 -5.51 29.47
CA GLY A 221 -6.75 -4.38 30.35
C GLY A 221 -5.61 -3.39 30.49
N VAL A 222 -4.62 -3.45 29.60
CA VAL A 222 -3.49 -2.52 29.59
C VAL A 222 -3.68 -1.46 28.51
N GLU A 223 -3.65 -0.20 28.91
CA GLU A 223 -3.61 0.96 28.00
C GLU A 223 -2.18 1.46 27.89
N PRO A 224 -1.48 1.23 26.75
CA PRO A 224 -0.10 1.68 26.57
C PRO A 224 0.02 3.20 26.67
N ARG A 225 1.02 3.67 27.40
CA ARG A 225 1.39 5.09 27.43
C ARG A 225 2.19 5.44 26.17
N VAL A 226 1.51 5.94 25.16
CA VAL A 226 2.13 6.23 23.86
C VAL A 226 2.82 7.59 23.88
N ASP A 227 4.14 7.58 23.73
CA ASP A 227 4.95 8.80 23.60
C ASP A 227 5.14 9.23 22.13
N VAL A 228 5.23 8.25 21.22
CA VAL A 228 5.53 8.50 19.81
C VAL A 228 4.67 7.61 18.93
N VAL A 229 4.13 8.17 17.87
CA VAL A 229 3.41 7.44 16.80
C VAL A 229 4.17 7.64 15.49
N VAL A 230 4.38 6.54 14.76
CA VAL A 230 5.01 6.52 13.43
C VAL A 230 4.16 5.74 12.45
N GLU A 231 4.37 5.95 11.15
CA GLU A 231 3.66 5.20 10.08
C GLU A 231 4.57 4.18 9.37
N SER A 232 5.56 3.65 10.11
CA SER A 232 6.56 2.72 9.58
C SER A 232 7.01 1.76 10.67
N PHE A 233 6.87 0.45 10.42
CA PHE A 233 7.36 -0.57 11.35
C PHE A 233 8.89 -0.61 11.43
N GLN A 234 9.57 -0.36 10.30
CA GLN A 234 11.03 -0.37 10.26
C GLN A 234 11.66 0.81 11.00
N SER A 235 10.92 1.91 11.20
CA SER A 235 11.44 3.06 11.95
C SER A 235 11.32 2.90 13.46
N LEU A 236 10.47 2.00 13.98
CA LEU A 236 10.26 1.81 15.42
C LEU A 236 11.56 1.64 16.22
N PRO A 237 12.53 0.80 15.81
CA PRO A 237 13.77 0.62 16.57
C PRO A 237 14.57 1.91 16.76
N HIS A 238 14.55 2.83 15.78
CA HIS A 238 15.28 4.11 15.88
C HIS A 238 14.74 5.02 16.99
N PHE A 239 13.44 4.93 17.29
CA PHE A 239 12.80 5.71 18.37
C PHE A 239 12.91 5.04 19.74
N VAL A 240 13.39 3.80 19.78
CA VAL A 240 13.63 3.02 21.01
C VAL A 240 15.06 3.23 21.51
N VAL A 241 16.05 3.24 20.62
CA VAL A 241 17.48 3.35 20.98
C VAL A 241 17.75 4.52 21.93
N GLY A 242 18.48 4.26 23.03
CA GLY A 242 18.86 5.27 24.03
C GLY A 242 17.72 5.80 24.89
N THR A 243 16.56 5.14 24.88
CA THR A 243 15.38 5.53 25.66
C THR A 243 14.84 4.36 26.49
N ASN A 244 13.85 4.65 27.36
CA ASN A 244 13.09 3.62 28.07
C ASN A 244 11.82 3.18 27.30
N ARG A 245 11.67 3.60 26.06
CA ARG A 245 10.52 3.21 25.23
C ARG A 245 10.59 1.76 24.83
N ILE A 246 9.41 1.17 24.66
CA ILE A 246 9.22 -0.15 24.08
C ILE A 246 8.45 -0.04 22.77
N ALA A 247 8.68 -0.98 21.88
CA ALA A 247 7.92 -1.12 20.63
C ALA A 247 7.67 -2.60 20.36
N LEU A 248 6.61 -2.91 19.62
CA LEU A 248 6.37 -4.24 19.08
C LEU A 248 6.62 -4.24 17.58
N ILE A 249 7.37 -5.23 17.13
CA ILE A 249 7.58 -5.48 15.69
C ILE A 249 7.24 -6.93 15.35
N GLN A 250 7.02 -7.19 14.08
CA GLN A 250 6.88 -8.52 13.55
C GLN A 250 8.23 -9.27 13.62
N ALA A 251 8.20 -10.57 13.90
CA ALA A 251 9.42 -11.37 14.05
C ALA A 251 10.30 -11.35 12.79
N ALA A 252 9.71 -11.30 11.60
CA ALA A 252 10.45 -11.19 10.35
C ALA A 252 11.24 -9.87 10.21
N LEU A 253 10.94 -8.83 11.00
CA LEU A 253 11.72 -7.59 11.02
C LEU A 253 12.92 -7.62 11.98
N VAL A 254 13.09 -8.68 12.79
CA VAL A 254 14.20 -8.79 13.76
C VAL A 254 15.57 -8.56 13.11
N PRO A 255 15.93 -9.18 11.98
CA PRO A 255 17.23 -8.96 11.36
C PRO A 255 17.46 -7.48 10.97
N PHE A 256 16.44 -6.75 10.63
CA PHE A 256 16.52 -5.33 10.28
C PHE A 256 16.64 -4.45 11.52
N ALA A 257 15.87 -4.76 12.58
CA ALA A 257 15.96 -4.06 13.84
C ALA A 257 17.35 -4.18 14.47
N LEU A 258 17.96 -5.38 14.44
CA LEU A 258 19.31 -5.59 14.97
C LEU A 258 20.38 -4.82 14.20
N ARG A 259 20.20 -4.55 12.90
CA ARG A 259 21.14 -3.72 12.11
C ARG A 259 21.17 -2.25 12.54
N VAL A 260 20.10 -1.76 13.15
CA VAL A 260 20.08 -0.40 13.72
C VAL A 260 21.12 -0.27 14.84
N GLY A 261 21.34 -1.37 15.58
CA GLY A 261 22.23 -1.39 16.75
C GLY A 261 21.59 -0.76 17.99
N GLY A 262 22.12 -1.08 19.14
CA GLY A 262 21.66 -0.50 20.40
C GLY A 262 20.27 -0.95 20.86
N VAL A 263 19.74 -2.03 20.29
CA VAL A 263 18.46 -2.64 20.68
C VAL A 263 18.63 -4.08 21.14
N ARG A 264 17.71 -4.53 21.98
CA ARG A 264 17.50 -5.94 22.34
C ARG A 264 16.11 -6.37 21.89
N ILE A 265 16.02 -7.62 21.43
CA ILE A 265 14.78 -8.26 21.04
C ILE A 265 14.39 -9.23 22.15
N LEU A 266 13.18 -9.12 22.65
CA LEU A 266 12.66 -9.92 23.75
C LEU A 266 11.35 -10.61 23.37
N PRO A 267 11.11 -11.83 23.82
CA PRO A 267 9.80 -12.47 23.68
C PRO A 267 8.76 -11.69 24.49
N LEU A 268 7.51 -11.71 24.01
CA LEU A 268 6.42 -11.08 24.72
C LEU A 268 6.06 -11.88 25.99
N PRO A 269 5.57 -11.20 27.05
CA PRO A 269 5.14 -11.85 28.29
C PRO A 269 3.70 -12.44 28.19
N PHE A 270 3.15 -12.51 26.99
CA PHE A 270 1.81 -13.03 26.68
C PHE A 270 1.80 -13.65 25.28
N ASP A 271 0.84 -14.54 25.02
CA ASP A 271 0.68 -15.18 23.71
C ASP A 271 -0.04 -14.22 22.74
N ALA A 272 0.72 -13.37 22.05
CA ALA A 272 0.17 -12.48 21.07
C ALA A 272 -0.43 -13.25 19.88
N THR A 273 -1.63 -12.85 19.45
CA THR A 273 -2.26 -13.44 18.27
C THR A 273 -1.34 -13.27 17.04
N PRO A 274 -0.91 -14.36 16.40
CA PRO A 274 -0.08 -14.27 15.21
C PRO A 274 -0.77 -13.52 14.08
N LEU A 275 0.02 -12.88 13.25
CA LEU A 275 -0.43 -12.30 12.00
C LEU A 275 -0.61 -13.40 10.95
N VAL A 276 -1.73 -13.37 10.22
CA VAL A 276 -1.90 -14.12 8.98
C VAL A 276 -1.95 -13.08 7.87
N ASN A 277 -0.82 -12.90 7.18
CA ASN A 277 -0.72 -11.95 6.08
C ASN A 277 -1.40 -12.51 4.85
N ALA A 278 -2.10 -11.66 4.10
CA ALA A 278 -2.82 -12.05 2.91
C ALA A 278 -2.69 -10.98 1.80
N LEU A 279 -2.71 -11.43 0.56
CA LEU A 279 -2.93 -10.60 -0.60
C LEU A 279 -4.43 -10.51 -0.84
N TRP A 280 -4.97 -9.30 -0.87
CA TRP A 280 -6.36 -8.99 -1.13
C TRP A 280 -6.51 -8.30 -2.48
N TRP A 281 -7.59 -8.58 -3.23
CA TRP A 281 -7.85 -7.90 -4.50
C TRP A 281 -9.34 -7.68 -4.74
N HIS A 282 -9.68 -6.88 -5.74
CA HIS A 282 -11.07 -6.69 -6.12
C HIS A 282 -11.55 -7.82 -7.04
N PRO A 283 -12.82 -8.30 -6.92
CA PRO A 283 -13.35 -9.36 -7.77
C PRO A 283 -13.27 -9.11 -9.28
N VAL A 284 -13.13 -7.86 -9.71
CA VAL A 284 -12.94 -7.48 -11.12
C VAL A 284 -11.72 -8.17 -11.75
N HIS A 285 -10.72 -8.50 -10.94
CA HIS A 285 -9.47 -9.15 -11.37
C HIS A 285 -9.53 -10.69 -11.35
N ASN A 286 -10.67 -11.30 -10.93
CA ASN A 286 -10.74 -12.77 -10.77
C ASN A 286 -10.47 -13.55 -12.05
N ARG A 287 -10.81 -12.98 -13.22
CA ARG A 287 -10.67 -13.61 -14.54
C ARG A 287 -9.57 -13.00 -15.40
N ASP A 288 -8.72 -12.20 -14.83
CA ASP A 288 -7.56 -11.57 -15.47
C ASP A 288 -6.38 -12.55 -15.36
N SER A 289 -5.94 -13.12 -16.48
CA SER A 289 -4.85 -14.10 -16.55
C SER A 289 -3.50 -13.52 -16.08
N GLU A 290 -3.26 -12.25 -16.34
CA GLU A 290 -2.06 -11.55 -15.87
C GLU A 290 -2.09 -11.42 -14.36
N HIS A 291 -3.25 -11.08 -13.80
CA HIS A 291 -3.43 -10.99 -12.37
C HIS A 291 -3.39 -12.38 -11.69
N GLU A 292 -3.86 -13.44 -12.38
CA GLU A 292 -3.72 -14.81 -11.90
C GLU A 292 -2.26 -15.21 -11.75
N TRP A 293 -1.43 -14.92 -12.77
CA TRP A 293 0.01 -15.14 -12.70
C TRP A 293 0.64 -14.37 -11.52
N MET A 294 0.27 -13.12 -11.31
CA MET A 294 0.75 -12.34 -10.17
C MET A 294 0.38 -13.02 -8.84
N ARG A 295 -0.85 -13.54 -8.68
CA ARG A 295 -1.26 -14.26 -7.47
C ARG A 295 -0.43 -15.53 -7.24
N GLU A 296 -0.14 -16.30 -8.31
CA GLU A 296 0.73 -17.46 -8.23
C GLU A 296 2.15 -17.07 -7.82
N LEU A 297 2.67 -15.98 -8.36
CA LEU A 297 3.97 -15.44 -7.98
C LEU A 297 4.03 -15.08 -6.49
N PHE A 298 2.98 -14.44 -5.95
CA PHE A 298 2.87 -14.15 -4.52
C PHE A 298 2.77 -15.41 -3.67
N LYS A 299 2.10 -16.44 -4.14
CA LYS A 299 2.03 -17.75 -3.47
C LYS A 299 3.40 -18.40 -3.38
N ASP A 300 4.13 -18.47 -4.49
CA ASP A 300 5.50 -19.02 -4.51
C ASP A 300 6.44 -18.22 -3.59
N ALA A 301 6.32 -16.91 -3.59
CA ALA A 301 7.08 -16.04 -2.69
C ALA A 301 6.74 -16.29 -1.22
N ALA A 302 5.47 -16.54 -0.91
CA ALA A 302 5.02 -16.86 0.45
C ALA A 302 5.61 -18.19 0.94
N ASP A 303 5.68 -19.20 0.09
CA ASP A 303 6.32 -20.49 0.43
C ASP A 303 7.82 -20.31 0.76
N ILE A 304 8.52 -19.43 0.02
CA ILE A 304 9.92 -19.10 0.30
C ILE A 304 10.06 -18.38 1.64
N VAL A 305 9.21 -17.39 1.91
CA VAL A 305 9.21 -16.63 3.17
C VAL A 305 8.93 -17.57 4.36
N ALA A 306 7.93 -18.44 4.23
CA ALA A 306 7.58 -19.41 5.28
C ALA A 306 8.73 -20.40 5.55
N ALA A 307 9.39 -20.90 4.50
CA ALA A 307 10.54 -21.79 4.65
C ALA A 307 11.75 -21.10 5.30
N ALA A 308 11.97 -19.81 5.06
CA ALA A 308 13.02 -19.04 5.72
C ALA A 308 12.72 -18.87 7.22
N ALA A 309 11.49 -18.48 7.57
CA ALA A 309 11.06 -18.31 8.96
C ALA A 309 11.16 -19.60 9.77
N ALA A 310 10.85 -20.76 9.18
CA ALA A 310 10.98 -22.07 9.85
C ALA A 310 12.42 -22.45 10.18
N LYS A 311 13.42 -21.92 9.48
CA LYS A 311 14.85 -22.17 9.74
C LYS A 311 15.43 -21.25 10.83
N GLU A 312 14.80 -20.12 11.10
CA GLU A 312 15.25 -19.15 12.10
C GLU A 312 14.58 -19.35 13.47
N THR A 313 13.60 -20.25 13.56
CA THR A 313 12.99 -20.64 14.84
C THR A 313 13.83 -21.77 15.45
N PRO A 314 14.50 -21.55 16.62
CA PRO A 314 15.37 -22.54 17.28
C PRO A 314 14.59 -23.72 17.85
#